data_1ede7960ee72a9628a238919a95efad7
#
_entry.id   1ede7960ee72a9628a238919a95efad7
#
_cell.length_a   1.000
_cell.length_b   1.000
_cell.length_c   1.000
_cell.angle_alpha   90.00
_cell.angle_beta   90.00
_cell.angle_gamma   90.00
#
_symmetry.space_group_name_H-M   'P 1'
#
loop_
_entity.id
_entity.type
_entity.pdbx_description
1 polymer ?
#
loop_
_entity_poly.entity_id
_entity_poly.type
_entity_poly.pdbx_seq_one_letter_code
_entity_poly.pdbx_strand_id
1 'polypeptide(L)'
;GYYAVLLPGRKIPDYEFQVELEKETKKFKDAYAFGGLLTEEDERAFLGGVYYEAYKKMGAHPMTMDGVAGTHFAVWAPNAIRVRVIGEFNNWDGRVLPMHKMPMSGIFELFVPGVKPGDAYRYEIKVKGDVILQKADPYGNRTQPAPVWDSVVAEVDGFQWTDEKWMTDRKK
;
A
#
# COMPACT_ATOMS: atom_id res chain seq x y z
N GLY A 1 -12.40 -16.07 -16.59
CA GLY A 1 -11.42 -16.83 -17.38
C GLY A 1 -10.00 -16.53 -16.93
N TYR A 2 -9.10 -17.47 -17.20
CA TYR A 2 -7.66 -17.28 -16.98
C TYR A 2 -6.99 -17.13 -18.33
N TYR A 3 -6.04 -16.22 -18.42
CA TYR A 3 -5.23 -16.01 -19.59
C TYR A 3 -3.78 -16.29 -19.21
N ALA A 4 -3.06 -17.00 -20.06
CA ALA A 4 -1.65 -17.31 -19.84
C ALA A 4 -0.87 -17.14 -21.14
N VAL A 5 0.34 -16.61 -21.01
CA VAL A 5 1.30 -16.50 -22.12
C VAL A 5 2.66 -17.03 -21.65
N LEU A 6 3.31 -17.83 -22.48
CA LEU A 6 4.67 -18.28 -22.22
C LEU A 6 5.63 -17.41 -23.04
N LEU A 7 6.49 -16.67 -22.35
CA LEU A 7 7.52 -15.85 -22.99
C LEU A 7 8.86 -16.57 -22.88
N PRO A 8 9.59 -16.76 -24.00
CA PRO A 8 10.92 -17.34 -23.97
C PRO A 8 11.92 -16.35 -23.37
N GLY A 9 12.75 -16.78 -22.41
CA GLY A 9 13.77 -15.94 -21.82
C GLY A 9 14.00 -16.19 -20.34
N ARG A 10 15.10 -15.63 -19.80
CA ARG A 10 15.44 -15.70 -18.37
C ARG A 10 15.09 -14.43 -17.60
N LYS A 11 14.75 -13.34 -18.28
CA LYS A 11 14.37 -12.06 -17.68
C LYS A 11 12.90 -11.82 -17.91
N ILE A 12 12.20 -11.37 -16.89
CA ILE A 12 10.84 -10.87 -17.02
C ILE A 12 10.94 -9.57 -17.82
N PRO A 13 10.30 -9.46 -19.01
CA PRO A 13 10.29 -8.23 -19.79
C PRO A 13 9.46 -7.17 -19.07
N ASP A 14 9.67 -5.90 -19.40
CA ASP A 14 8.69 -4.87 -19.05
C ASP A 14 7.41 -5.12 -19.86
N TYR A 15 6.27 -5.18 -19.19
CA TYR A 15 4.99 -5.48 -19.79
C TYR A 15 3.87 -4.61 -19.19
N GLU A 16 2.81 -4.51 -19.94
CA GLU A 16 1.58 -3.84 -19.55
C GLU A 16 0.39 -4.72 -19.95
N PHE A 17 -0.61 -4.77 -19.10
CA PHE A 17 -1.88 -5.40 -19.47
C PHE A 17 -2.75 -4.43 -20.26
N GLN A 18 -3.32 -4.93 -21.34
CA GLN A 18 -4.36 -4.26 -22.07
C GLN A 18 -5.62 -5.12 -22.05
N VAL A 19 -6.71 -4.57 -21.56
CA VAL A 19 -8.01 -5.24 -21.52
C VAL A 19 -8.98 -4.45 -22.40
N GLU A 20 -9.53 -5.13 -23.39
CA GLU A 20 -10.56 -4.58 -24.25
C GLU A 20 -11.93 -4.94 -23.68
N LEU A 21 -12.70 -3.94 -23.34
CA LEU A 21 -14.08 -4.04 -22.89
C LEU A 21 -14.99 -3.55 -24.01
N GLU A 22 -16.30 -3.86 -23.95
CA GLU A 22 -17.26 -3.47 -24.99
C GLU A 22 -17.26 -1.95 -25.32
N LYS A 23 -16.92 -1.09 -24.35
CA LYS A 23 -16.99 0.36 -24.48
C LYS A 23 -15.65 1.09 -24.33
N GLU A 24 -14.62 0.43 -23.82
CA GLU A 24 -13.35 1.04 -23.52
C GLU A 24 -12.19 0.02 -23.55
N THR A 25 -10.99 0.52 -23.81
CA THR A 25 -9.75 -0.25 -23.64
C THR A 25 -9.03 0.29 -22.41
N LYS A 26 -8.76 -0.58 -21.44
CA LYS A 26 -7.99 -0.25 -20.24
C LYS A 26 -6.57 -0.79 -20.34
N LYS A 27 -5.60 0.07 -20.02
CA LYS A 27 -4.19 -0.29 -19.89
C LYS A 27 -3.76 -0.08 -18.46
N PHE A 28 -3.03 -1.04 -17.89
CA PHE A 28 -2.51 -0.94 -16.54
C PHE A 28 -1.24 -1.76 -16.35
N LYS A 29 -0.36 -1.28 -15.48
CA LYS A 29 0.83 -2.01 -15.04
C LYS A 29 0.45 -3.03 -13.98
N ASP A 30 1.13 -4.17 -14.00
CA ASP A 30 0.95 -5.21 -13.00
C ASP A 30 1.56 -4.77 -11.66
N ALA A 31 0.77 -4.77 -10.60
CA ALA A 31 1.24 -4.45 -9.25
C ALA A 31 2.34 -5.43 -8.77
N TYR A 32 2.35 -6.65 -9.26
CA TYR A 32 3.33 -7.68 -8.89
C TYR A 32 4.63 -7.65 -9.71
N ALA A 33 4.71 -6.76 -10.70
CA ALA A 33 5.96 -6.52 -11.42
C ALA A 33 6.95 -5.67 -10.61
N PHE A 34 6.48 -5.02 -9.55
CA PHE A 34 7.29 -4.17 -8.67
C PHE A 34 7.77 -4.93 -7.44
N GLY A 35 8.99 -4.63 -7.00
CA GLY A 35 9.56 -5.18 -5.77
C GLY A 35 8.93 -4.60 -4.51
N GLY A 36 9.24 -5.20 -3.35
CA GLY A 36 8.91 -4.65 -2.05
C GLY A 36 9.82 -3.47 -1.68
N LEU A 37 9.36 -2.62 -0.77
CA LEU A 37 10.12 -1.52 -0.20
C LEU A 37 10.82 -1.93 1.11
N LEU A 38 10.24 -2.88 1.82
CA LEU A 38 10.77 -3.40 3.08
C LEU A 38 11.90 -4.40 2.83
N THR A 39 12.96 -4.26 3.59
CA THR A 39 14.13 -5.15 3.55
C THR A 39 14.10 -6.13 4.72
N GLU A 40 14.95 -7.16 4.69
CA GLU A 40 15.14 -8.05 5.85
C GLU A 40 15.65 -7.30 7.10
N GLU A 41 16.41 -6.23 6.92
CA GLU A 41 16.88 -5.39 8.02
C GLU A 41 15.74 -4.63 8.67
N ASP A 42 14.80 -4.11 7.87
CA ASP A 42 13.57 -3.50 8.36
C ASP A 42 12.75 -4.49 9.19
N GLU A 43 12.61 -5.75 8.72
CA GLU A 43 11.93 -6.80 9.47
C GLU A 43 12.59 -7.09 10.82
N ARG A 44 13.93 -7.24 10.83
CA ARG A 44 14.69 -7.48 12.06
C ARG A 44 14.53 -6.33 13.04
N ALA A 45 14.65 -5.08 12.56
CA ALA A 45 14.47 -3.90 13.39
C ALA A 45 13.05 -3.79 13.95
N PHE A 46 12.04 -4.12 13.13
CA PHE A 46 10.63 -4.13 13.54
C PHE A 46 10.38 -5.17 14.64
N LEU A 47 10.83 -6.40 14.45
CA LEU A 47 10.70 -7.49 15.42
C LEU A 47 11.49 -7.21 16.71
N GLY A 48 12.63 -6.55 16.61
CA GLY A 48 13.43 -6.11 17.74
C GLY A 48 12.86 -4.92 18.52
N GLY A 49 11.79 -4.31 18.03
CA GLY A 49 11.16 -3.14 18.66
C GLY A 49 12.01 -1.86 18.56
N VAL A 50 12.97 -1.82 17.65
CA VAL A 50 13.91 -0.69 17.47
C VAL A 50 13.74 0.05 16.14
N TYR A 51 12.68 -0.24 15.40
CA TYR A 51 12.38 0.41 14.13
C TYR A 51 11.61 1.73 14.36
N TYR A 52 12.31 2.73 14.89
CA TYR A 52 11.71 4.02 15.26
C TYR A 52 11.14 4.80 14.07
N GLU A 53 11.62 4.53 12.85
CA GLU A 53 11.16 5.17 11.62
C GLU A 53 10.18 4.30 10.81
N ALA A 54 9.57 3.31 11.44
CA ALA A 54 8.61 2.42 10.78
C ALA A 54 7.51 3.18 10.02
N TYR A 55 7.08 4.33 10.54
CA TYR A 55 6.08 5.20 9.93
C TYR A 55 6.45 5.71 8.53
N LYS A 56 7.73 5.68 8.16
CA LYS A 56 8.18 6.07 6.81
C LYS A 56 7.91 5.02 5.74
N LYS A 57 7.69 3.76 6.15
CA LYS A 57 7.43 2.64 5.23
C LYS A 57 6.10 1.94 5.51
N MET A 58 5.63 1.93 6.77
CA MET A 58 4.32 1.39 7.14
C MET A 58 3.22 2.39 6.79
N GLY A 59 2.06 1.88 6.36
CA GLY A 59 0.97 2.70 5.91
C GLY A 59 0.89 2.82 4.39
N ALA A 60 0.33 3.91 3.89
CA ALA A 60 0.20 4.21 2.47
C ALA A 60 1.09 5.39 2.08
N HIS A 61 2.08 5.14 1.22
CA HIS A 61 3.06 6.12 0.77
C HIS A 61 3.00 6.32 -0.74
N PRO A 62 2.48 7.47 -1.22
CA PRO A 62 2.58 7.83 -2.62
C PRO A 62 4.04 7.95 -3.05
N MET A 63 4.40 7.29 -4.14
CA MET A 63 5.77 7.31 -4.65
C MET A 63 5.83 6.95 -6.13
N THR A 64 7.01 7.10 -6.71
CA THR A 64 7.32 6.58 -8.04
C THR A 64 8.29 5.41 -7.90
N MET A 65 7.91 4.23 -8.41
CA MET A 65 8.72 3.03 -8.43
C MET A 65 8.94 2.60 -9.87
N ASP A 66 10.20 2.42 -10.27
CA ASP A 66 10.60 2.09 -11.65
C ASP A 66 9.97 3.00 -12.72
N GLY A 67 9.86 4.31 -12.40
CA GLY A 67 9.29 5.33 -13.30
C GLY A 67 7.76 5.34 -13.33
N VAL A 68 7.08 4.52 -12.54
CA VAL A 68 5.62 4.43 -12.48
C VAL A 68 5.11 5.04 -11.19
N ALA A 69 4.24 6.04 -11.28
CA ALA A 69 3.58 6.64 -10.12
C ALA A 69 2.54 5.69 -9.54
N GLY A 70 2.48 5.62 -8.22
CA GLY A 70 1.55 4.77 -7.49
C GLY A 70 1.66 4.97 -5.98
N THR A 71 1.13 4.03 -5.23
CA THR A 71 1.19 4.04 -3.76
C THR A 71 1.69 2.70 -3.25
N HIS A 72 2.70 2.75 -2.37
CA HIS A 72 3.14 1.59 -1.61
C HIS A 72 2.30 1.48 -0.33
N PHE A 73 1.79 0.29 -0.08
CA PHE A 73 1.01 -0.06 1.11
C PHE A 73 1.77 -1.07 1.95
N ALA A 74 1.82 -0.86 3.27
CA ALA A 74 2.38 -1.83 4.19
C ALA A 74 1.61 -1.85 5.50
N VAL A 75 1.27 -3.06 5.99
CA VAL A 75 0.53 -3.26 7.24
C VAL A 75 1.02 -4.48 8.01
N TRP A 76 1.12 -4.35 9.32
CA TRP A 76 1.45 -5.46 10.20
C TRP A 76 0.18 -6.22 10.60
N ALA A 77 0.12 -7.49 10.22
CA ALA A 77 -1.01 -8.37 10.49
C ALA A 77 -0.53 -9.81 10.75
N PRO A 78 0.22 -10.07 11.83
CA PRO A 78 0.95 -11.34 12.04
C PRO A 78 0.04 -12.57 12.08
N ASN A 79 -1.21 -12.41 12.53
CA ASN A 79 -2.20 -13.48 12.63
C ASN A 79 -3.03 -13.66 11.33
N ALA A 80 -2.78 -12.83 10.31
CA ALA A 80 -3.48 -12.94 9.04
C ALA A 80 -2.93 -14.09 8.20
N ILE A 81 -3.85 -14.82 7.56
CA ILE A 81 -3.54 -15.78 6.50
C ILE A 81 -3.25 -15.02 5.21
N ARG A 82 -4.01 -13.95 4.96
CA ARG A 82 -3.90 -13.10 3.78
C ARG A 82 -4.40 -11.69 4.08
N VAL A 83 -3.73 -10.71 3.52
CA VAL A 83 -4.16 -9.31 3.51
C VAL A 83 -4.29 -8.85 2.07
N ARG A 84 -5.27 -8.01 1.81
CA ARG A 84 -5.52 -7.35 0.54
C ARG A 84 -5.76 -5.87 0.78
N VAL A 85 -5.31 -5.03 -0.14
CA VAL A 85 -5.72 -3.63 -0.16
C VAL A 85 -6.94 -3.47 -1.06
N ILE A 86 -7.95 -2.81 -0.54
CA ILE A 86 -9.20 -2.54 -1.24
C ILE A 86 -9.50 -1.04 -1.19
N GLY A 87 -10.07 -0.51 -2.25
CA GLY A 87 -10.39 0.90 -2.37
C GLY A 87 -11.15 1.22 -3.65
N GLU A 88 -11.37 2.49 -3.91
CA GLU A 88 -12.05 2.94 -5.12
C GLU A 88 -11.32 2.48 -6.40
N PHE A 89 -9.99 2.40 -6.35
CA PHE A 89 -9.13 2.00 -7.46
C PHE A 89 -9.34 0.54 -7.93
N ASN A 90 -9.95 -0.30 -7.11
CA ASN A 90 -10.31 -1.68 -7.47
C ASN A 90 -11.77 -2.01 -7.16
N ASN A 91 -12.64 -1.00 -7.09
CA ASN A 91 -14.07 -1.13 -6.76
C ASN A 91 -14.31 -1.88 -5.45
N TRP A 92 -13.45 -1.74 -4.47
CA TRP A 92 -13.50 -2.43 -3.18
C TRP A 92 -13.48 -3.96 -3.30
N ASP A 93 -12.98 -4.49 -4.44
CA ASP A 93 -12.91 -5.93 -4.71
C ASP A 93 -11.64 -6.54 -4.10
N GLY A 94 -11.81 -7.21 -2.97
CA GLY A 94 -10.72 -7.89 -2.29
C GLY A 94 -10.10 -9.07 -3.05
N ARG A 95 -10.62 -9.47 -4.21
CA ARG A 95 -10.06 -10.58 -5.01
C ARG A 95 -8.83 -10.18 -5.81
N VAL A 96 -8.60 -8.89 -6.00
CA VAL A 96 -7.70 -8.35 -7.03
C VAL A 96 -6.28 -8.07 -6.55
N LEU A 97 -6.07 -7.57 -5.35
CA LEU A 97 -4.79 -7.07 -4.85
C LEU A 97 -4.34 -7.74 -3.53
N PRO A 98 -4.06 -9.06 -3.53
CA PRO A 98 -3.43 -9.69 -2.38
C PRO A 98 -2.00 -9.14 -2.19
N MET A 99 -1.68 -8.78 -0.94
CA MET A 99 -0.38 -8.23 -0.57
C MET A 99 0.64 -9.34 -0.32
N HIS A 100 1.90 -9.06 -0.59
CA HIS A 100 3.01 -9.95 -0.28
C HIS A 100 3.25 -10.00 1.24
N LYS A 101 3.34 -11.20 1.80
CA LYS A 101 3.68 -11.40 3.22
C LYS A 101 5.18 -11.49 3.39
N MET A 102 5.74 -10.60 4.20
CA MET A 102 7.13 -10.69 4.64
C MET A 102 7.34 -11.94 5.51
N PRO A 103 8.45 -12.67 5.33
CA PRO A 103 8.60 -14.02 5.89
C PRO A 103 8.71 -14.08 7.41
N MET A 104 9.27 -13.05 8.07
CA MET A 104 9.58 -13.08 9.49
C MET A 104 8.62 -12.25 10.34
N SER A 105 8.28 -11.04 9.89
CA SER A 105 7.58 -10.04 10.72
C SER A 105 6.06 -10.19 10.72
N GLY A 106 5.50 -10.80 9.68
CA GLY A 106 4.05 -10.78 9.44
C GLY A 106 3.56 -9.42 8.93
N ILE A 107 4.45 -8.59 8.41
CA ILE A 107 4.11 -7.41 7.62
C ILE A 107 3.68 -7.88 6.23
N PHE A 108 2.68 -7.20 5.68
CA PHE A 108 2.25 -7.38 4.30
C PHE A 108 2.48 -6.08 3.55
N GLU A 109 3.03 -6.16 2.34
CA GLU A 109 3.28 -5.00 1.50
C GLU A 109 2.86 -5.22 0.05
N LEU A 110 2.56 -4.13 -0.67
CA LEU A 110 2.30 -4.12 -2.10
C LEU A 110 2.41 -2.69 -2.64
N PHE A 111 3.10 -2.53 -3.77
CA PHE A 111 3.00 -1.30 -4.55
C PHE A 111 1.85 -1.41 -5.54
N VAL A 112 0.97 -0.41 -5.58
CA VAL A 112 -0.18 -0.38 -6.49
C VAL A 112 -0.04 0.79 -7.45
N PRO A 113 0.25 0.52 -8.74
CA PRO A 113 0.35 1.56 -9.77
C PRO A 113 -0.94 2.36 -9.90
N GLY A 114 -0.81 3.67 -10.13
CA GLY A 114 -1.93 4.56 -10.41
C GLY A 114 -2.74 5.00 -9.21
N VAL A 115 -2.54 4.41 -8.04
CA VAL A 115 -3.17 4.87 -6.79
C VAL A 115 -2.47 6.14 -6.31
N LYS A 116 -3.24 7.16 -5.96
CA LYS A 116 -2.78 8.54 -5.75
C LYS A 116 -3.34 9.15 -4.46
N PRO A 117 -2.77 10.27 -4.00
CA PRO A 117 -3.34 11.05 -2.91
C PRO A 117 -4.81 11.38 -3.15
N GLY A 118 -5.63 11.15 -2.12
CA GLY A 118 -7.08 11.33 -2.16
C GLY A 118 -7.87 10.02 -2.30
N ASP A 119 -7.25 8.95 -2.79
CA ASP A 119 -7.91 7.65 -2.93
C ASP A 119 -8.21 7.04 -1.55
N ALA A 120 -9.43 6.59 -1.35
CA ALA A 120 -9.85 5.92 -0.14
C ALA A 120 -9.53 4.41 -0.20
N TYR A 121 -9.13 3.84 0.95
CA TYR A 121 -8.76 2.43 1.03
C TYR A 121 -9.00 1.83 2.41
N ARG A 122 -9.03 0.49 2.46
CA ARG A 122 -9.00 -0.36 3.67
C ARG A 122 -8.11 -1.57 3.44
N TYR A 123 -7.78 -2.27 4.51
CA TYR A 123 -7.23 -3.62 4.43
C TYR A 123 -8.32 -4.66 4.67
N GLU A 124 -8.45 -5.61 3.74
CA GLU A 124 -9.24 -6.81 3.91
C GLU A 124 -8.34 -7.94 4.42
N ILE A 125 -8.61 -8.40 5.63
CA ILE A 125 -7.76 -9.34 6.37
C ILE A 125 -8.50 -10.65 6.54
N LYS A 126 -7.98 -11.74 5.96
CA LYS A 126 -8.46 -13.09 6.20
C LYS A 126 -7.71 -13.72 7.35
N VAL A 127 -8.43 -14.16 8.38
CA VAL A 127 -7.89 -14.90 9.52
C VAL A 127 -8.38 -16.34 9.54
N LYS A 128 -7.93 -17.15 10.52
CA LYS A 128 -8.41 -18.54 10.69
C LYS A 128 -9.93 -18.59 10.82
N GLY A 129 -10.53 -19.70 10.33
CA GLY A 129 -11.98 -19.92 10.37
C GLY A 129 -12.76 -19.21 9.26
N ASP A 130 -12.07 -18.87 8.16
CA ASP A 130 -12.64 -18.17 7.00
C ASP A 130 -13.26 -16.79 7.30
N VAL A 131 -12.91 -16.21 8.44
CA VAL A 131 -13.37 -14.87 8.82
C VAL A 131 -12.61 -13.82 8.03
N ILE A 132 -13.36 -12.89 7.43
CA ILE A 132 -12.83 -11.73 6.71
C ILE A 132 -13.17 -10.48 7.50
N LEU A 133 -12.17 -9.68 7.80
CA LEU A 133 -12.28 -8.41 8.50
C LEU A 133 -11.84 -7.27 7.58
N GLN A 134 -12.57 -6.17 7.59
CA GLN A 134 -12.11 -4.93 6.96
C GLN A 134 -11.65 -3.96 8.03
N LYS A 135 -10.46 -3.40 7.88
CA LYS A 135 -9.83 -2.52 8.85
C LYS A 135 -9.25 -1.28 8.17
N ALA A 136 -9.37 -0.15 8.86
CA ALA A 136 -8.59 1.03 8.53
C ALA A 136 -7.10 0.78 8.77
N ASP A 137 -6.27 1.60 8.16
CA ASP A 137 -4.83 1.54 8.31
C ASP A 137 -4.39 2.11 9.67
N PRO A 138 -3.68 1.34 10.50
CA PRO A 138 -3.16 1.85 11.77
C PRO A 138 -2.06 2.92 11.61
N TYR A 139 -1.41 2.98 10.45
CA TYR A 139 -0.44 4.01 10.07
C TYR A 139 -1.00 5.04 9.09
N GLY A 140 -2.33 5.06 8.91
CA GLY A 140 -3.00 5.99 8.00
C GLY A 140 -2.80 7.45 8.42
N ASN A 141 -2.25 8.26 7.52
CA ASN A 141 -2.02 9.68 7.76
C ASN A 141 -3.29 10.53 7.65
N ARG A 142 -4.33 10.01 7.01
CA ARG A 142 -5.62 10.68 6.84
C ARG A 142 -6.75 9.66 6.81
N THR A 143 -7.89 10.06 7.35
CA THR A 143 -9.14 9.27 7.32
C THR A 143 -10.28 10.10 6.74
N GLN A 144 -11.29 9.42 6.19
CA GLN A 144 -12.54 10.07 5.85
C GLN A 144 -13.28 10.47 7.13
N PRO A 145 -14.14 11.53 7.06
CA PRO A 145 -15.00 11.88 8.19
C PRO A 145 -15.99 10.77 8.52
N ALA A 146 -16.40 10.70 9.79
CA ALA A 146 -17.48 9.82 10.21
C ALA A 146 -18.72 9.99 9.29
N PRO A 147 -19.49 8.92 9.02
CA PRO A 147 -19.41 7.57 9.63
C PRO A 147 -18.52 6.55 8.89
N VAL A 148 -17.85 6.94 7.81
CA VAL A 148 -17.23 5.97 6.90
C VAL A 148 -15.90 5.40 7.43
N TRP A 149 -15.03 6.23 8.02
CA TRP A 149 -13.76 5.81 8.64
C TRP A 149 -12.75 5.13 7.71
N ASP A 150 -12.82 5.33 6.39
CA ASP A 150 -11.82 4.84 5.47
C ASP A 150 -10.51 5.59 5.63
N SER A 151 -9.40 4.88 5.51
CA SER A 151 -8.10 5.53 5.34
C SER A 151 -8.02 6.18 3.96
N VAL A 152 -7.31 7.29 3.87
CA VAL A 152 -7.12 8.03 2.62
C VAL A 152 -5.63 8.17 2.38
N VAL A 153 -5.20 7.85 1.17
CA VAL A 153 -3.83 8.09 0.73
C VAL A 153 -3.53 9.58 0.83
N ALA A 154 -2.51 9.93 1.58
CA ALA A 154 -2.15 11.33 1.84
C ALA A 154 -0.67 11.56 1.57
N GLU A 155 -0.37 12.70 0.99
CA GLU A 155 0.97 13.25 0.90
C GLU A 155 1.25 14.01 2.19
N VAL A 156 2.29 13.64 2.91
CA VAL A 156 2.66 14.24 4.20
C VAL A 156 3.87 15.16 4.10
N ASP A 157 4.55 15.13 2.97
CA ASP A 157 5.69 15.98 2.69
C ASP A 157 5.24 17.38 2.25
N GLY A 158 6.01 18.41 2.65
CA GLY A 158 5.76 19.79 2.23
C GLY A 158 5.00 20.66 3.24
N PHE A 159 4.64 20.14 4.41
CA PHE A 159 4.11 21.01 5.46
C PHE A 159 5.19 21.94 5.99
N GLN A 160 4.98 23.24 5.86
CA GLN A 160 5.86 24.27 6.41
C GLN A 160 5.30 24.78 7.73
N TRP A 161 6.08 24.61 8.80
CA TRP A 161 5.74 25.17 10.09
C TRP A 161 5.80 26.71 10.05
N THR A 162 4.77 27.38 10.53
CA THR A 162 4.69 28.85 10.58
C THR A 162 4.82 29.36 12.02
N ASP A 163 5.39 28.57 12.90
CA ASP A 163 5.46 28.80 14.34
C ASP A 163 6.81 29.37 14.83
N GLU A 164 7.70 29.77 13.93
CA GLU A 164 9.03 30.34 14.26
C GLU A 164 8.96 31.48 15.25
N LYS A 165 7.98 32.38 15.07
CA LYS A 165 7.77 33.50 15.99
C LYS A 165 7.41 33.01 17.38
N TRP A 166 6.48 32.06 17.48
CA TRP A 166 6.06 31.48 18.76
C TRP A 166 7.21 30.72 19.43
N MET A 167 7.98 29.96 18.67
CA MET A 167 9.17 29.24 19.16
C MET A 167 10.25 30.16 19.71
N THR A 168 10.39 31.37 19.14
CA THR A 168 11.33 32.38 19.60
C THR A 168 10.81 33.10 20.88
N ASP A 169 9.53 33.44 20.90
CA ASP A 169 8.96 34.22 22.00
C ASP A 169 8.77 33.39 23.29
N ARG A 170 8.54 32.07 23.18
CA ARG A 170 8.41 31.16 24.34
C ARG A 170 9.69 30.98 25.16
N LYS A 171 10.86 31.39 24.62
CA LYS A 171 12.16 31.28 25.29
C LYS A 171 12.51 32.53 26.11
N LYS A 172 11.67 33.59 26.04
CA LYS A 172 11.79 34.78 26.84
C LYS A 172 10.99 34.65 28.14
#